data_b383395436c1283360ce32e17378ebb2
#
_entry.id   b383395436c1283360ce32e17378ebb2
#
_cell.length_a   1.000
_cell.length_b   1.000
_cell.length_c   1.000
_cell.angle_alpha   90.00
_cell.angle_beta   90.00
_cell.angle_gamma   90.00
#
_symmetry.space_group_name_H-M   'P 1'
#
loop_
_entity.id
_entity.type
_entity.pdbx_description
1 polymer ?
#
loop_
_entity_poly.entity_id
_entity_poly.type
_entity_poly.pdbx_seq_one_letter_code
_entity_poly.pdbx_strand_id
1 'polypeptide(L)'
;MNTRTQIQWDHDLIQRYNISGPRYTSYPTAVQFTDQFGEAEYRAAAQRSVEADGPLSLYFHIPFCDTICFYCGCNKIATKDTAKAEPYLERVYKEIEMQAALANAENRQVKQLHWGGGTPTFLSHDQMRQLMAKTREAFNLQGNDEGDFSIEIDPREATGETMELLRELGFNRVSLGVQDFNPDVQKAVNRIQSEEMTQDILDHSRRLGFRSLNIDLIYGLPLQTVATFSETLETIIKMSPDRISVFNYAHLPERFKPQRRIKDEEIPEPSVKLQILEHTINRLVEAGYVYIGMDHFAKPDDSLSVAQREGKLHRNFQGYTTHSDCDLIAMGVSSISQQANTYSQNAYTIDEYESFIDNGKLAVIKGLELSDDDILRRSVINQIICHFELDGDNFSRDFNINFDSYFKEELEFLQQHHRDGLIDLSGNKLKVTPAGRLLVRAVCMAFDKYLDKKALTQSYSRII
;
A
#
# COMPACT_ATOMS: atom_id res chain seq x y z
N MET A 1 -1.47 -0.95 -30.38
CA MET A 1 -0.79 -0.77 -29.10
C MET A 1 -1.59 0.20 -28.26
N ASN A 2 -1.93 -0.15 -27.06
CA ASN A 2 -2.78 0.69 -26.20
C ASN A 2 -1.91 1.84 -25.64
N THR A 3 -2.08 3.06 -26.15
CA THR A 3 -1.30 4.25 -25.73
C THR A 3 -1.41 4.60 -24.24
N ARG A 4 -2.37 3.99 -23.53
CA ARG A 4 -2.57 4.17 -22.07
C ARG A 4 -1.47 3.56 -21.19
N THR A 5 -0.64 2.67 -21.72
CA THR A 5 0.39 1.93 -20.97
C THR A 5 1.83 2.34 -21.27
N GLN A 6 2.05 3.23 -22.21
CA GLN A 6 3.41 3.67 -22.54
C GLN A 6 3.91 4.69 -21.52
N ILE A 7 5.09 4.42 -20.97
CA ILE A 7 5.90 5.39 -20.23
C ILE A 7 6.97 5.89 -21.19
N GLN A 8 7.16 7.18 -21.22
CA GLN A 8 8.24 7.83 -21.95
C GLN A 8 9.24 8.42 -20.95
N TRP A 9 10.50 8.04 -21.05
CA TRP A 9 11.55 8.64 -20.25
C TRP A 9 11.92 10.00 -20.81
N ASP A 10 11.91 10.98 -19.92
CA ASP A 10 12.35 12.35 -20.19
C ASP A 10 13.21 12.80 -19.01
N HIS A 11 14.52 12.73 -19.19
CA HIS A 11 15.48 13.04 -18.12
C HIS A 11 15.39 14.50 -17.65
N ASP A 12 15.09 15.44 -18.52
CA ASP A 12 14.97 16.85 -18.18
C ASP A 12 13.72 17.10 -17.32
N LEU A 13 12.60 16.47 -17.66
CA LEU A 13 11.38 16.49 -16.84
C LEU A 13 11.60 15.83 -15.50
N ILE A 14 12.24 14.66 -15.48
CA ILE A 14 12.54 13.94 -14.23
C ILE A 14 13.43 14.82 -13.35
N GLN A 15 14.49 15.42 -13.87
CA GLN A 15 15.37 16.29 -13.10
C GLN A 15 14.62 17.50 -12.50
N ARG A 16 13.69 18.09 -13.28
CA ARG A 16 12.91 19.26 -12.88
C ARG A 16 11.84 18.93 -11.82
N TYR A 17 11.15 17.80 -11.97
CA TYR A 17 9.99 17.43 -11.17
C TYR A 17 10.22 16.32 -10.15
N ASN A 18 11.44 15.77 -10.05
CA ASN A 18 11.79 14.82 -8.99
C ASN A 18 12.06 15.57 -7.68
N ILE A 19 11.01 16.18 -7.16
CA ILE A 19 10.98 16.89 -5.88
C ILE A 19 10.47 15.99 -4.76
N SER A 20 10.56 16.44 -3.51
CA SER A 20 9.95 15.73 -2.38
C SER A 20 8.42 15.92 -2.38
N GLY A 21 7.67 14.86 -2.17
CA GLY A 21 6.20 14.93 -2.16
C GLY A 21 5.52 13.71 -1.55
N PRO A 22 4.25 13.83 -1.13
CA PRO A 22 3.49 12.75 -0.53
C PRO A 22 3.31 11.55 -1.48
N ARG A 23 3.18 10.36 -0.92
CA ARG A 23 2.86 9.15 -1.72
C ARG A 23 1.37 8.98 -1.99
N TYR A 24 0.53 9.81 -1.40
CA TYR A 24 -0.93 9.76 -1.52
C TYR A 24 -1.54 8.36 -1.34
N THR A 25 -1.10 7.66 -0.30
CA THR A 25 -1.80 6.48 0.21
C THR A 25 -3.10 6.85 0.92
N SER A 26 -3.27 8.13 1.21
CA SER A 26 -4.48 8.80 1.66
C SER A 26 -4.42 10.27 1.27
N TYR A 27 -5.57 10.92 1.26
CA TYR A 27 -5.68 12.38 1.26
C TYR A 27 -6.82 12.81 2.17
N PRO A 28 -6.60 13.71 3.14
CA PRO A 28 -5.28 14.21 3.58
C PRO A 28 -4.33 13.10 4.03
N THR A 29 -3.01 13.38 3.98
CA THR A 29 -2.00 12.39 4.38
C THR A 29 -1.97 12.19 5.90
N ALA A 30 -1.45 11.07 6.38
CA ALA A 30 -1.37 10.74 7.81
C ALA A 30 -0.56 11.76 8.65
N VAL A 31 0.22 12.64 8.01
CA VAL A 31 0.90 13.77 8.68
C VAL A 31 -0.11 14.78 9.25
N GLN A 32 -1.33 14.82 8.70
CA GLN A 32 -2.41 15.72 9.14
C GLN A 32 -3.24 15.14 10.28
N PHE A 33 -3.01 13.90 10.72
CA PHE A 33 -3.73 13.31 11.83
C PHE A 33 -3.37 14.01 13.13
N THR A 34 -4.40 14.35 13.92
CA THR A 34 -4.26 15.05 15.19
C THR A 34 -4.73 14.18 16.36
N ASP A 35 -4.22 14.46 17.56
CA ASP A 35 -4.61 13.84 18.82
C ASP A 35 -5.98 14.32 19.36
N GLN A 36 -6.58 15.29 18.67
CA GLN A 36 -7.95 15.71 18.96
C GLN A 36 -8.98 14.69 18.49
N PHE A 37 -8.59 13.77 17.58
CA PHE A 37 -9.42 12.67 17.15
C PHE A 37 -9.05 11.42 17.96
N GLY A 38 -9.96 11.00 18.82
CA GLY A 38 -9.80 9.85 19.69
C GLY A 38 -10.92 8.83 19.53
N GLU A 39 -11.15 8.03 20.57
CA GLU A 39 -12.17 6.97 20.57
C GLU A 39 -13.60 7.51 20.38
N ALA A 40 -13.93 8.69 20.91
CA ALA A 40 -15.27 9.27 20.79
C ALA A 40 -15.61 9.62 19.34
N GLU A 41 -14.69 10.26 18.63
CA GLU A 41 -14.81 10.60 17.22
C GLU A 41 -14.85 9.35 16.33
N TYR A 42 -14.04 8.34 16.69
CA TYR A 42 -14.05 7.04 16.02
C TYR A 42 -15.40 6.34 16.14
N ARG A 43 -16.00 6.31 17.34
CA ARG A 43 -17.33 5.72 17.57
C ARG A 43 -18.42 6.44 16.80
N ALA A 44 -18.36 7.78 16.73
CA ALA A 44 -19.28 8.57 15.91
C ALA A 44 -19.13 8.27 14.41
N ALA A 45 -17.89 8.10 13.92
CA ALA A 45 -17.63 7.70 12.55
C ALA A 45 -18.15 6.28 12.25
N ALA A 46 -17.95 5.33 13.17
CA ALA A 46 -18.47 3.98 13.03
C ALA A 46 -20.01 3.96 12.93
N GLN A 47 -20.71 4.79 13.68
CA GLN A 47 -22.16 4.91 13.56
C GLN A 47 -22.58 5.43 12.18
N ARG A 48 -21.93 6.47 11.67
CA ARG A 48 -22.19 6.97 10.30
C ARG A 48 -21.89 5.92 9.23
N SER A 49 -20.84 5.11 9.44
CA SER A 49 -20.49 3.99 8.59
C SER A 49 -21.59 2.91 8.56
N VAL A 50 -22.17 2.60 9.73
CA VAL A 50 -23.31 1.66 9.83
C VAL A 50 -24.56 2.20 9.12
N GLU A 51 -24.85 3.49 9.25
CA GLU A 51 -25.97 4.15 8.58
C GLU A 51 -25.82 4.12 7.04
N ALA A 52 -24.58 4.18 6.53
CA ALA A 52 -24.28 4.08 5.11
C ALA A 52 -24.38 2.63 4.54
N ASP A 53 -24.38 1.62 5.42
CA ASP A 53 -24.56 0.18 5.11
C ASP A 53 -23.63 -0.37 4.01
N GLY A 54 -22.43 0.19 3.86
CA GLY A 54 -21.43 -0.28 2.90
C GLY A 54 -20.72 -1.56 3.37
N PRO A 55 -20.07 -2.30 2.46
CA PRO A 55 -19.28 -3.47 2.82
C PRO A 55 -18.02 -3.09 3.62
N LEU A 56 -17.37 -4.11 4.20
CA LEU A 56 -16.19 -3.96 5.03
C LEU A 56 -14.94 -4.49 4.37
N SER A 57 -13.82 -3.84 4.67
CA SER A 57 -12.45 -4.33 4.50
C SER A 57 -11.78 -4.43 5.86
N LEU A 58 -11.13 -5.54 6.16
CA LEU A 58 -10.42 -5.75 7.42
C LEU A 58 -8.91 -5.77 7.19
N TYR A 59 -8.17 -5.14 8.09
CA TYR A 59 -6.71 -5.22 8.16
C TYR A 59 -6.27 -5.67 9.55
N PHE A 60 -5.34 -6.63 9.60
CA PHE A 60 -4.69 -7.05 10.83
C PHE A 60 -3.20 -6.77 10.77
N HIS A 61 -2.71 -5.99 11.73
CA HIS A 61 -1.29 -5.74 11.88
C HIS A 61 -0.65 -6.80 12.79
N ILE A 62 0.22 -7.61 12.23
CA ILE A 62 0.99 -8.62 12.97
C ILE A 62 2.44 -8.12 13.11
N PRO A 63 2.84 -7.55 14.26
CA PRO A 63 4.09 -6.80 14.37
C PRO A 63 5.33 -7.68 14.60
N PHE A 64 5.27 -8.98 14.38
CA PHE A 64 6.36 -9.89 14.69
C PHE A 64 7.15 -10.28 13.46
N CYS A 65 8.48 -10.43 13.63
CA CYS A 65 9.40 -10.99 12.64
C CYS A 65 10.44 -11.85 13.36
N ASP A 66 10.84 -12.97 12.79
CA ASP A 66 11.96 -13.78 13.30
C ASP A 66 13.31 -13.05 13.16
N THR A 67 13.50 -12.39 12.03
CA THR A 67 14.76 -11.73 11.66
C THR A 67 14.52 -10.26 11.27
N ILE A 68 15.44 -9.37 11.69
CA ILE A 68 15.41 -7.96 11.31
C ILE A 68 16.09 -7.77 9.95
N CYS A 69 15.34 -7.34 8.94
CA CYS A 69 15.89 -6.80 7.71
C CYS A 69 16.36 -5.35 7.94
N PHE A 70 17.59 -4.99 7.53
CA PHE A 70 18.17 -3.69 7.85
C PHE A 70 17.50 -2.51 7.12
N TYR A 71 16.92 -2.74 5.95
CA TYR A 71 16.19 -1.71 5.20
C TYR A 71 14.81 -1.35 5.79
N CYS A 72 14.26 -2.21 6.65
CA CYS A 72 12.84 -2.18 6.97
C CYS A 72 12.43 -1.02 7.88
N GLY A 73 11.38 -0.29 7.46
CA GLY A 73 10.74 0.80 8.20
C GLY A 73 9.41 0.45 8.88
N CYS A 74 8.96 -0.82 8.83
CA CYS A 74 7.69 -1.23 9.44
C CYS A 74 7.74 -1.17 10.97
N ASN A 75 6.58 -0.99 11.59
CA ASN A 75 6.42 -1.17 13.03
C ASN A 75 6.47 -2.66 13.36
N LYS A 76 7.57 -3.11 13.96
CA LYS A 76 7.83 -4.53 14.18
C LYS A 76 8.65 -4.81 15.43
N ILE A 77 8.51 -6.04 15.92
CA ILE A 77 9.28 -6.65 16.99
C ILE A 77 10.00 -7.87 16.42
N ALA A 78 11.31 -7.91 16.55
CA ALA A 78 12.08 -9.09 16.18
C ALA A 78 12.22 -10.03 17.37
N THR A 79 11.77 -11.25 17.19
CA THR A 79 11.89 -12.33 18.18
C THR A 79 11.76 -13.68 17.50
N LYS A 80 12.47 -14.69 18.01
CA LYS A 80 12.35 -16.07 17.57
C LYS A 80 11.32 -16.88 18.37
N ASP A 81 10.79 -16.26 19.42
CA ASP A 81 9.84 -16.89 20.34
C ASP A 81 8.41 -16.55 19.89
N THR A 82 7.77 -17.49 19.22
CA THR A 82 6.39 -17.36 18.73
C THR A 82 5.37 -17.23 19.85
N ALA A 83 5.71 -17.72 21.09
CA ALA A 83 4.84 -17.55 22.25
C ALA A 83 4.61 -16.09 22.63
N LYS A 84 5.52 -15.17 22.22
CA LYS A 84 5.34 -13.73 22.45
C LYS A 84 4.18 -13.11 21.66
N ALA A 85 3.69 -13.78 20.64
CA ALA A 85 2.51 -13.34 19.93
C ALA A 85 1.19 -13.60 20.72
N GLU A 86 1.18 -14.57 21.63
CA GLU A 86 -0.02 -14.96 22.36
C GLU A 86 -0.66 -13.80 23.15
N PRO A 87 0.06 -13.09 24.03
CA PRO A 87 -0.52 -11.97 24.77
C PRO A 87 -1.05 -10.88 23.86
N TYR A 88 -0.38 -10.62 22.73
CA TYR A 88 -0.83 -9.66 21.73
C TYR A 88 -2.12 -10.12 21.04
N LEU A 89 -2.19 -11.38 20.61
CA LEU A 89 -3.37 -11.94 19.96
C LEU A 89 -4.59 -11.94 20.87
N GLU A 90 -4.43 -12.20 22.17
CA GLU A 90 -5.53 -12.07 23.15
C GLU A 90 -6.16 -10.68 23.13
N ARG A 91 -5.34 -9.61 22.95
CA ARG A 91 -5.83 -8.23 22.85
C ARG A 91 -6.46 -7.97 21.48
N VAL A 92 -5.88 -8.51 20.41
CA VAL A 92 -6.49 -8.45 19.08
C VAL A 92 -7.86 -9.14 19.07
N TYR A 93 -8.04 -10.26 19.77
CA TYR A 93 -9.35 -10.91 19.88
C TYR A 93 -10.39 -10.03 20.58
N LYS A 94 -10.01 -9.33 21.67
CA LYS A 94 -10.88 -8.35 22.31
C LYS A 94 -11.20 -7.15 21.38
N GLU A 95 -10.22 -6.67 20.63
CA GLU A 95 -10.43 -5.61 19.64
C GLU A 95 -11.38 -6.05 18.52
N ILE A 96 -11.27 -7.30 18.04
CA ILE A 96 -12.21 -7.90 17.08
C ILE A 96 -13.65 -7.80 17.59
N GLU A 97 -13.90 -8.20 18.83
CA GLU A 97 -15.24 -8.18 19.43
C GLU A 97 -15.77 -6.72 19.54
N MET A 98 -14.93 -5.77 19.98
CA MET A 98 -15.31 -4.37 20.08
C MET A 98 -15.60 -3.73 18.71
N GLN A 99 -14.76 -4.02 17.70
CA GLN A 99 -14.92 -3.49 16.35
C GLN A 99 -16.14 -4.08 15.65
N ALA A 100 -16.38 -5.37 15.80
CA ALA A 100 -17.52 -6.05 15.21
C ALA A 100 -18.85 -5.50 15.75
N ALA A 101 -18.92 -5.27 17.07
CA ALA A 101 -20.09 -4.67 17.69
C ALA A 101 -20.37 -3.23 17.18
N LEU A 102 -19.30 -2.43 17.01
CA LEU A 102 -19.42 -1.06 16.50
C LEU A 102 -19.81 -1.00 15.03
N ALA A 103 -19.33 -1.94 14.24
CA ALA A 103 -19.54 -1.97 12.79
C ALA A 103 -20.86 -2.61 12.37
N ASN A 104 -21.67 -3.15 13.31
CA ASN A 104 -22.83 -4.00 12.99
C ASN A 104 -22.44 -5.15 12.02
N ALA A 105 -21.31 -5.80 12.36
CA ALA A 105 -20.57 -6.66 11.44
C ALA A 105 -21.32 -7.93 11.00
N GLU A 106 -22.30 -8.41 11.77
CA GLU A 106 -23.15 -9.56 11.40
C GLU A 106 -24.01 -9.28 10.15
N ASN A 107 -24.37 -8.00 9.92
CA ASN A 107 -25.22 -7.56 8.83
C ASN A 107 -24.47 -6.99 7.63
N ARG A 108 -23.16 -6.74 7.78
CA ARG A 108 -22.31 -6.15 6.73
C ARG A 108 -21.28 -7.15 6.23
N GLN A 109 -21.23 -7.33 4.92
CA GLN A 109 -20.32 -8.29 4.30
C GLN A 109 -18.88 -7.78 4.28
N VAL A 110 -17.94 -8.60 4.72
CA VAL A 110 -16.51 -8.37 4.56
C VAL A 110 -16.08 -8.88 3.18
N LYS A 111 -15.79 -7.96 2.27
CA LYS A 111 -15.32 -8.27 0.91
C LYS A 111 -13.81 -8.38 0.81
N GLN A 112 -13.08 -7.75 1.72
CA GLN A 112 -11.62 -7.72 1.71
C GLN A 112 -11.06 -7.99 3.11
N LEU A 113 -10.02 -8.82 3.17
CA LEU A 113 -9.24 -9.11 4.38
C LEU A 113 -7.76 -9.06 4.04
N HIS A 114 -6.96 -8.41 4.87
CA HIS A 114 -5.51 -8.37 4.70
C HIS A 114 -4.78 -8.58 6.03
N TRP A 115 -3.85 -9.52 6.06
CA TRP A 115 -2.88 -9.66 7.15
C TRP A 115 -1.52 -9.15 6.69
N GLY A 116 -0.99 -8.17 7.43
CA GLY A 116 0.30 -7.53 7.09
C GLY A 116 1.06 -7.05 8.32
N GLY A 117 2.09 -6.25 8.09
CA GLY A 117 2.84 -5.55 9.14
C GLY A 117 4.31 -5.93 9.28
N GLY A 118 4.64 -6.81 10.21
CA GLY A 118 5.96 -7.45 10.32
C GLY A 118 6.03 -8.63 9.35
N THR A 119 5.69 -9.82 9.86
CA THR A 119 5.58 -11.05 9.08
C THR A 119 4.41 -11.87 9.64
N PRO A 120 3.23 -11.87 9.01
CA PRO A 120 2.09 -12.63 9.52
C PRO A 120 2.35 -14.13 9.66
N THR A 121 3.18 -14.70 8.80
CA THR A 121 3.60 -16.11 8.87
C THR A 121 4.57 -16.43 10.03
N PHE A 122 4.94 -15.42 10.83
CA PHE A 122 5.58 -15.63 12.13
C PHE A 122 4.66 -16.38 13.10
N LEU A 123 3.35 -16.22 12.98
CA LEU A 123 2.37 -16.91 13.82
C LEU A 123 2.44 -18.43 13.61
N SER A 124 2.30 -19.21 14.68
CA SER A 124 2.12 -20.65 14.55
C SER A 124 0.83 -20.98 13.79
N HIS A 125 0.75 -22.17 13.20
CA HIS A 125 -0.45 -22.63 12.50
C HIS A 125 -1.69 -22.59 13.40
N ASP A 126 -1.56 -22.90 14.69
CA ASP A 126 -2.68 -22.84 15.62
C ASP A 126 -3.12 -21.40 15.92
N GLN A 127 -2.17 -20.47 16.06
CA GLN A 127 -2.47 -19.04 16.22
C GLN A 127 -3.15 -18.46 14.97
N MET A 128 -2.73 -18.88 13.77
CA MET A 128 -3.40 -18.49 12.51
C MET A 128 -4.84 -18.99 12.47
N ARG A 129 -5.07 -20.29 12.84
CA ARG A 129 -6.43 -20.85 12.92
C ARG A 129 -7.30 -20.11 13.92
N GLN A 130 -6.78 -19.79 15.09
CA GLN A 130 -7.52 -19.08 16.13
C GLN A 130 -7.87 -17.66 15.69
N LEU A 131 -6.93 -16.92 15.11
CA LEU A 131 -7.18 -15.55 14.62
C LEU A 131 -8.27 -15.55 13.54
N MET A 132 -8.19 -16.47 12.57
CA MET A 132 -9.21 -16.57 11.53
C MET A 132 -10.55 -17.03 12.09
N ALA A 133 -10.57 -17.97 13.04
CA ALA A 133 -11.80 -18.43 13.69
C ALA A 133 -12.49 -17.28 14.43
N LYS A 134 -11.75 -16.50 15.22
CA LYS A 134 -12.27 -15.31 15.91
C LYS A 134 -12.78 -14.25 14.94
N THR A 135 -12.08 -14.06 13.83
CA THR A 135 -12.52 -13.12 12.78
C THR A 135 -13.86 -13.57 12.16
N ARG A 136 -14.00 -14.88 11.85
CA ARG A 136 -15.24 -15.45 11.28
C ARG A 136 -16.41 -15.50 12.27
N GLU A 137 -16.13 -15.64 13.56
CA GLU A 137 -17.15 -15.60 14.60
C GLU A 137 -17.77 -14.21 14.73
N ALA A 138 -16.94 -13.15 14.57
CA ALA A 138 -17.34 -11.75 14.80
C ALA A 138 -17.80 -11.03 13.54
N PHE A 139 -17.28 -11.40 12.36
CA PHE A 139 -17.52 -10.70 11.10
C PHE A 139 -18.10 -11.63 10.03
N ASN A 140 -18.99 -11.11 9.21
CA ASN A 140 -19.58 -11.82 8.07
C ASN A 140 -18.61 -11.82 6.87
N LEU A 141 -17.62 -12.74 6.90
CA LEU A 141 -16.65 -12.88 5.82
C LEU A 141 -17.29 -13.49 4.58
N GLN A 142 -17.06 -12.85 3.42
CA GLN A 142 -17.50 -13.37 2.12
C GLN A 142 -16.89 -14.76 1.89
N GLY A 143 -17.72 -15.74 1.56
CA GLY A 143 -17.31 -17.13 1.40
C GLY A 143 -16.92 -17.47 -0.05
N ASN A 144 -16.40 -18.68 -0.25
CA ASN A 144 -16.23 -19.33 -1.57
C ASN A 144 -15.36 -18.59 -2.58
N ASP A 145 -14.23 -17.97 -2.14
CA ASP A 145 -13.32 -17.21 -2.97
C ASP A 145 -13.91 -15.94 -3.64
N GLU A 146 -15.08 -15.49 -3.25
CA GLU A 146 -15.65 -14.27 -3.79
C GLU A 146 -14.99 -13.00 -3.23
N GLY A 147 -14.48 -13.04 -1.99
CA GLY A 147 -13.74 -11.96 -1.36
C GLY A 147 -12.27 -11.91 -1.77
N ASP A 148 -11.60 -10.80 -1.51
CA ASP A 148 -10.17 -10.61 -1.70
C ASP A 148 -9.44 -10.76 -0.36
N PHE A 149 -9.02 -11.99 -0.03
CA PHE A 149 -8.33 -12.29 1.23
C PHE A 149 -6.84 -12.50 0.96
N SER A 150 -6.03 -11.57 1.46
CA SER A 150 -4.60 -11.46 1.17
C SER A 150 -3.72 -11.50 2.42
N ILE A 151 -2.49 -11.98 2.25
CA ILE A 151 -1.49 -12.05 3.31
C ILE A 151 -0.11 -11.71 2.77
N GLU A 152 0.67 -10.96 3.58
CA GLU A 152 2.10 -10.74 3.35
C GLU A 152 2.90 -11.93 3.88
N ILE A 153 3.81 -12.43 3.08
CA ILE A 153 4.63 -13.62 3.39
C ILE A 153 6.11 -13.29 3.24
N ASP A 154 6.88 -13.62 4.25
CA ASP A 154 8.31 -13.79 4.09
C ASP A 154 8.58 -15.25 3.64
N PRO A 155 9.14 -15.49 2.45
CA PRO A 155 9.39 -16.85 1.98
C PRO A 155 10.26 -17.70 2.92
N ARG A 156 11.02 -17.08 3.81
CA ARG A 156 11.84 -17.78 4.82
C ARG A 156 11.01 -18.36 5.97
N GLU A 157 9.81 -17.81 6.18
CA GLU A 157 8.89 -18.11 7.28
C GLU A 157 7.64 -18.89 6.80
N ALA A 158 7.68 -19.48 5.60
CA ALA A 158 6.56 -20.21 5.04
C ALA A 158 7.02 -21.52 4.41
N THR A 159 6.18 -22.55 4.50
CA THR A 159 6.37 -23.87 3.90
C THR A 159 5.16 -24.24 3.05
N GLY A 160 5.24 -25.36 2.31
CA GLY A 160 4.08 -25.91 1.62
C GLY A 160 2.88 -26.15 2.54
N GLU A 161 3.11 -26.64 3.76
CA GLU A 161 2.07 -26.82 4.77
C GLU A 161 1.45 -25.49 5.22
N THR A 162 2.27 -24.43 5.32
CA THR A 162 1.78 -23.08 5.60
C THR A 162 0.85 -22.61 4.48
N MET A 163 1.21 -22.86 3.21
CA MET A 163 0.36 -22.49 2.08
C MET A 163 -0.95 -23.25 2.03
N GLU A 164 -0.94 -24.55 2.36
CA GLU A 164 -2.15 -25.37 2.49
C GLU A 164 -3.07 -24.82 3.59
N LEU A 165 -2.52 -24.50 4.76
CA LEU A 165 -3.28 -23.88 5.84
C LEU A 165 -3.89 -22.53 5.42
N LEU A 166 -3.10 -21.65 4.80
CA LEU A 166 -3.60 -20.34 4.37
C LEU A 166 -4.77 -20.49 3.39
N ARG A 167 -4.70 -21.48 2.51
CA ARG A 167 -5.79 -21.78 1.58
C ARG A 167 -7.02 -22.33 2.29
N GLU A 168 -6.84 -23.23 3.27
CA GLU A 168 -7.91 -23.73 4.17
C GLU A 168 -8.59 -22.58 4.92
N LEU A 169 -7.82 -21.62 5.41
CA LEU A 169 -8.31 -20.42 6.08
C LEU A 169 -9.05 -19.46 5.15
N GLY A 170 -8.99 -19.65 3.83
CA GLY A 170 -9.71 -18.86 2.82
C GLY A 170 -8.89 -17.76 2.18
N PHE A 171 -7.59 -17.69 2.45
CA PHE A 171 -6.72 -16.76 1.72
C PHE A 171 -6.62 -17.19 0.25
N ASN A 172 -6.69 -16.22 -0.64
CA ASN A 172 -6.65 -16.44 -2.09
C ASN A 172 -5.70 -15.50 -2.83
N ARG A 173 -4.99 -14.65 -2.10
CA ARG A 173 -3.97 -13.73 -2.61
C ARG A 173 -2.77 -13.72 -1.66
N VAL A 174 -1.56 -13.69 -2.22
CA VAL A 174 -0.32 -13.60 -1.43
C VAL A 174 0.59 -12.51 -1.97
N SER A 175 1.33 -11.86 -1.06
CA SER A 175 2.43 -10.96 -1.40
C SER A 175 3.71 -11.49 -0.79
N LEU A 176 4.69 -11.82 -1.65
CA LEU A 176 5.98 -12.38 -1.24
C LEU A 176 7.05 -11.29 -1.21
N GLY A 177 7.60 -11.03 -0.04
CA GLY A 177 8.73 -10.13 0.11
C GLY A 177 10.02 -10.77 -0.39
N VAL A 178 10.45 -10.51 -1.62
CA VAL A 178 11.71 -11.00 -2.19
C VAL A 178 12.83 -9.97 -2.05
N GLN A 179 12.56 -8.74 -2.44
CA GLN A 179 13.43 -7.58 -2.43
C GLN A 179 14.56 -7.63 -3.46
N ASP A 180 15.44 -8.61 -3.39
CA ASP A 180 16.54 -8.86 -4.33
C ASP A 180 17.05 -10.29 -4.16
N PHE A 181 17.53 -10.91 -5.25
CA PHE A 181 18.16 -12.23 -5.23
C PHE A 181 19.69 -12.18 -5.20
N ASN A 182 20.32 -11.02 -5.43
CA ASN A 182 21.77 -10.93 -5.40
C ASN A 182 22.32 -11.22 -3.98
N PRO A 183 23.24 -12.20 -3.82
CA PRO A 183 23.71 -12.64 -2.50
C PRO A 183 24.42 -11.55 -1.68
N ASP A 184 25.13 -10.63 -2.34
CA ASP A 184 25.84 -9.55 -1.64
C ASP A 184 24.87 -8.50 -1.14
N VAL A 185 23.84 -8.17 -1.95
CA VAL A 185 22.73 -7.29 -1.53
C VAL A 185 21.97 -7.90 -0.36
N GLN A 186 21.58 -9.18 -0.46
CA GLN A 186 20.89 -9.89 0.61
C GLN A 186 21.66 -9.89 1.93
N LYS A 187 22.97 -10.11 1.84
CA LYS A 187 23.87 -10.07 3.01
C LYS A 187 23.97 -8.67 3.60
N ALA A 188 24.09 -7.63 2.76
CA ALA A 188 24.18 -6.24 3.22
C ALA A 188 22.91 -5.79 3.95
N VAL A 189 21.74 -6.32 3.58
CA VAL A 189 20.44 -5.98 4.20
C VAL A 189 19.93 -7.01 5.20
N ASN A 190 20.71 -8.05 5.51
CA ASN A 190 20.35 -9.15 6.41
C ASN A 190 19.06 -9.88 6.01
N ARG A 191 18.90 -10.17 4.71
CA ARG A 191 17.76 -10.93 4.18
C ARG A 191 18.23 -11.97 3.18
N ILE A 192 18.69 -13.11 3.69
CA ILE A 192 19.22 -14.20 2.88
C ILE A 192 18.09 -15.19 2.58
N GLN A 193 17.75 -15.33 1.31
CA GLN A 193 16.75 -16.27 0.80
C GLN A 193 17.16 -16.74 -0.60
N SER A 194 16.89 -18.01 -0.93
CA SER A 194 17.20 -18.54 -2.24
C SER A 194 16.05 -18.33 -3.24
N GLU A 195 16.38 -18.43 -4.54
CA GLU A 195 15.38 -18.43 -5.62
C GLU A 195 14.44 -19.64 -5.48
N GLU A 196 15.00 -20.83 -5.14
CA GLU A 196 14.23 -22.07 -4.98
C GLU A 196 13.17 -21.94 -3.89
N MET A 197 13.49 -21.31 -2.77
CA MET A 197 12.55 -21.07 -1.66
C MET A 197 11.36 -20.24 -2.13
N THR A 198 11.60 -19.19 -2.90
CA THR A 198 10.53 -18.35 -3.47
C THR A 198 9.72 -19.11 -4.52
N GLN A 199 10.40 -19.85 -5.42
CA GLN A 199 9.76 -20.66 -6.44
C GLN A 199 8.84 -21.73 -5.84
N ASP A 200 9.29 -22.39 -4.77
CA ASP A 200 8.52 -23.41 -4.08
C ASP A 200 7.19 -22.87 -3.51
N ILE A 201 7.23 -21.69 -2.88
CA ILE A 201 6.01 -21.01 -2.39
C ILE A 201 5.08 -20.62 -3.56
N LEU A 202 5.62 -20.13 -4.68
CA LEU A 202 4.81 -19.80 -5.85
C LEU A 202 4.15 -21.04 -6.47
N ASP A 203 4.87 -22.15 -6.55
CA ASP A 203 4.35 -23.41 -7.12
C ASP A 203 3.28 -24.02 -6.22
N HIS A 204 3.45 -23.97 -4.91
CA HIS A 204 2.41 -24.34 -3.95
C HIS A 204 1.17 -23.45 -4.09
N SER A 205 1.36 -22.14 -4.17
CA SER A 205 0.26 -21.18 -4.34
C SER A 205 -0.55 -21.46 -5.61
N ARG A 206 0.11 -21.72 -6.73
CA ARG A 206 -0.55 -22.05 -8.01
C ARG A 206 -1.31 -23.37 -7.91
N ARG A 207 -0.68 -24.42 -7.37
CA ARG A 207 -1.31 -25.72 -7.18
C ARG A 207 -2.57 -25.66 -6.31
N LEU A 208 -2.54 -24.80 -5.29
CA LEU A 208 -3.65 -24.58 -4.36
C LEU A 208 -4.72 -23.62 -4.90
N GLY A 209 -4.50 -23.01 -6.06
CA GLY A 209 -5.47 -22.14 -6.70
C GLY A 209 -5.56 -20.74 -6.07
N PHE A 210 -4.45 -20.18 -5.57
CA PHE A 210 -4.41 -18.77 -5.22
C PHE A 210 -4.60 -17.92 -6.48
N ARG A 211 -5.43 -16.89 -6.38
CA ARG A 211 -5.92 -16.09 -7.52
C ARG A 211 -4.95 -14.99 -7.94
N SER A 212 -4.09 -14.53 -7.05
CA SER A 212 -3.11 -13.48 -7.33
C SER A 212 -1.86 -13.65 -6.49
N LEU A 213 -0.73 -13.66 -7.16
CA LEU A 213 0.61 -13.80 -6.59
C LEU A 213 1.37 -12.51 -6.86
N ASN A 214 1.68 -11.76 -5.81
CA ASN A 214 2.50 -10.56 -5.88
C ASN A 214 3.91 -10.85 -5.38
N ILE A 215 4.91 -10.23 -6.01
CA ILE A 215 6.30 -10.19 -5.54
C ILE A 215 6.69 -8.75 -5.28
N ASP A 216 7.25 -8.50 -4.09
CA ASP A 216 7.79 -7.20 -3.72
C ASP A 216 9.30 -7.18 -3.90
N LEU A 217 9.78 -6.20 -4.66
CA LEU A 217 11.19 -5.88 -4.89
C LEU A 217 11.52 -4.51 -4.34
N ILE A 218 12.79 -4.30 -4.02
CA ILE A 218 13.28 -2.98 -3.60
C ILE A 218 14.51 -2.63 -4.43
N TYR A 219 14.45 -1.51 -5.16
CA TYR A 219 15.61 -0.96 -5.83
C TYR A 219 16.27 0.14 -5.00
N GLY A 220 17.57 0.34 -5.23
CA GLY A 220 18.38 1.30 -4.47
C GLY A 220 18.89 0.75 -3.13
N LEU A 221 18.85 -0.56 -2.91
CA LEU A 221 19.48 -1.22 -1.78
C LEU A 221 21.03 -1.17 -1.91
N PRO A 222 21.77 -1.34 -0.80
CA PRO A 222 23.23 -1.37 -0.83
C PRO A 222 23.78 -2.35 -1.88
N LEU A 223 24.86 -1.97 -2.55
CA LEU A 223 25.59 -2.75 -3.55
C LEU A 223 24.83 -3.06 -4.86
N GLN A 224 23.58 -2.61 -5.01
CA GLN A 224 22.85 -2.79 -6.25
C GLN A 224 23.45 -1.98 -7.40
N THR A 225 23.45 -2.60 -8.58
CA THR A 225 23.76 -1.99 -9.87
C THR A 225 22.66 -2.32 -10.87
N VAL A 226 22.65 -1.69 -12.04
CA VAL A 226 21.72 -2.07 -13.12
C VAL A 226 21.90 -3.54 -13.49
N ALA A 227 23.15 -4.02 -13.57
CA ALA A 227 23.45 -5.39 -13.95
C ALA A 227 22.93 -6.41 -12.93
N THR A 228 23.23 -6.21 -11.63
CA THR A 228 22.82 -7.14 -10.58
C THR A 228 21.31 -7.16 -10.39
N PHE A 229 20.64 -6.01 -10.47
CA PHE A 229 19.17 -5.95 -10.37
C PHE A 229 18.49 -6.53 -11.61
N SER A 230 19.12 -6.42 -12.80
CA SER A 230 18.64 -7.06 -14.01
C SER A 230 18.59 -8.59 -13.89
N GLU A 231 19.57 -9.22 -13.23
CA GLU A 231 19.57 -10.66 -12.96
C GLU A 231 18.37 -11.05 -12.09
N THR A 232 18.13 -10.29 -11.03
CA THR A 232 16.93 -10.47 -10.19
C THR A 232 15.64 -10.33 -11.01
N LEU A 233 15.53 -9.32 -11.87
CA LEU A 233 14.34 -9.14 -12.72
C LEU A 233 14.10 -10.30 -13.67
N GLU A 234 15.15 -10.82 -14.32
CA GLU A 234 15.01 -11.96 -15.23
C GLU A 234 14.52 -13.22 -14.49
N THR A 235 15.00 -13.44 -13.28
CA THR A 235 14.50 -14.53 -12.42
C THR A 235 13.02 -14.32 -12.09
N ILE A 236 12.62 -13.13 -11.68
CA ILE A 236 11.21 -12.81 -11.37
C ILE A 236 10.31 -12.95 -12.60
N ILE A 237 10.76 -12.50 -13.77
CA ILE A 237 10.01 -12.65 -15.02
C ILE A 237 9.78 -14.13 -15.37
N LYS A 238 10.78 -14.97 -15.16
CA LYS A 238 10.65 -16.43 -15.33
C LYS A 238 9.68 -17.05 -14.33
N MET A 239 9.71 -16.59 -13.08
CA MET A 239 8.75 -16.98 -12.04
C MET A 239 7.32 -16.55 -12.37
N SER A 240 7.16 -15.52 -13.21
CA SER A 240 5.88 -15.07 -13.77
C SER A 240 4.77 -14.82 -12.72
N PRO A 241 4.99 -14.00 -11.68
CA PRO A 241 3.92 -13.61 -10.78
C PRO A 241 2.83 -12.80 -11.50
N ASP A 242 1.67 -12.65 -10.87
CA ASP A 242 0.57 -11.87 -11.45
C ASP A 242 0.79 -10.38 -11.25
N ARG A 243 1.47 -10.00 -10.15
CA ARG A 243 1.83 -8.63 -9.80
C ARG A 243 3.28 -8.53 -9.36
N ILE A 244 3.86 -7.37 -9.57
CA ILE A 244 5.19 -7.02 -9.09
C ILE A 244 5.12 -5.61 -8.51
N SER A 245 5.62 -5.44 -7.28
CA SER A 245 5.81 -4.13 -6.66
C SER A 245 7.31 -3.84 -6.58
N VAL A 246 7.76 -2.68 -7.06
CA VAL A 246 9.19 -2.32 -7.11
C VAL A 246 9.39 -1.01 -6.35
N PHE A 247 9.69 -1.12 -5.06
CA PHE A 247 9.78 0.03 -4.15
C PHE A 247 11.16 0.70 -4.19
N ASN A 248 11.18 2.03 -4.10
CA ASN A 248 12.43 2.76 -3.89
C ASN A 248 12.88 2.64 -2.42
N TYR A 249 14.12 2.23 -2.20
CA TYR A 249 14.73 2.27 -0.88
C TYR A 249 14.94 3.71 -0.41
N ALA A 250 14.29 4.07 0.70
CA ALA A 250 14.50 5.33 1.40
C ALA A 250 15.42 5.10 2.62
N HIS A 251 16.62 5.66 2.58
CA HIS A 251 17.57 5.60 3.68
C HIS A 251 17.29 6.69 4.70
N LEU A 252 16.76 6.30 5.88
CA LEU A 252 16.35 7.20 6.96
C LEU A 252 16.81 6.64 8.33
N PRO A 253 18.14 6.50 8.57
CA PRO A 253 18.70 5.85 9.77
C PRO A 253 18.36 6.60 11.06
N GLU A 254 18.07 7.91 10.98
CA GLU A 254 17.61 8.70 12.12
C GLU A 254 16.22 8.25 12.60
N ARG A 255 15.37 7.86 11.66
CA ARG A 255 13.99 7.42 11.93
C ARG A 255 13.91 5.92 12.21
N PHE A 256 14.67 5.10 11.46
CA PHE A 256 14.61 3.64 11.51
C PHE A 256 15.94 3.05 11.99
N LYS A 257 15.99 2.68 13.27
CA LYS A 257 17.21 2.13 13.92
C LYS A 257 17.88 0.98 13.16
N PRO A 258 17.15 0.01 12.53
CA PRO A 258 17.80 -1.05 11.76
C PRO A 258 18.67 -0.54 10.61
N GLN A 259 18.28 0.56 9.97
CA GLN A 259 18.98 1.15 8.82
C GLN A 259 20.37 1.70 9.17
N ARG A 260 20.66 1.94 10.45
CA ARG A 260 22.00 2.33 10.94
C ARG A 260 23.08 1.25 10.73
N ARG A 261 22.68 0.03 10.33
CA ARG A 261 23.59 -1.07 10.01
C ARG A 261 23.97 -1.11 8.53
N ILE A 262 23.28 -0.33 7.70
CA ILE A 262 23.59 -0.14 6.29
C ILE A 262 24.69 0.92 6.19
N LYS A 263 25.70 0.65 5.38
CA LYS A 263 26.79 1.59 5.14
C LYS A 263 26.41 2.56 4.03
N ASP A 264 26.49 3.84 4.31
CA ASP A 264 26.09 4.92 3.38
C ASP A 264 26.86 4.83 2.05
N GLU A 265 28.15 4.47 2.11
CA GLU A 265 29.00 4.32 0.94
C GLU A 265 28.64 3.14 0.01
N GLU A 266 27.83 2.20 0.48
CA GLU A 266 27.34 1.06 -0.31
C GLU A 266 26.01 1.38 -1.01
N ILE A 267 25.35 2.48 -0.66
CA ILE A 267 24.07 2.87 -1.24
C ILE A 267 24.32 3.44 -2.66
N PRO A 268 23.60 2.96 -3.69
CA PRO A 268 23.76 3.48 -5.05
C PRO A 268 23.46 4.97 -5.13
N GLU A 269 24.28 5.68 -5.91
CA GLU A 269 24.06 7.09 -6.24
C GLU A 269 22.65 7.30 -6.86
N PRO A 270 22.02 8.48 -6.68
CA PRO A 270 20.70 8.76 -7.22
C PRO A 270 20.58 8.51 -8.73
N SER A 271 21.63 8.78 -9.50
CA SER A 271 21.68 8.52 -10.94
C SER A 271 21.61 7.02 -11.26
N VAL A 272 22.28 6.18 -10.45
CA VAL A 272 22.24 4.71 -10.60
C VAL A 272 20.86 4.18 -10.22
N LYS A 273 20.25 4.68 -9.15
CA LYS A 273 18.87 4.32 -8.78
C LYS A 273 17.89 4.62 -9.91
N LEU A 274 18.04 5.78 -10.55
CA LEU A 274 17.19 6.16 -11.67
C LEU A 274 17.39 5.22 -12.88
N GLN A 275 18.63 4.84 -13.18
CA GLN A 275 18.94 3.88 -14.24
C GLN A 275 18.36 2.48 -13.93
N ILE A 276 18.42 2.02 -12.66
CA ILE A 276 17.79 0.76 -12.25
C ILE A 276 16.28 0.83 -12.48
N LEU A 277 15.62 1.91 -12.08
CA LEU A 277 14.18 2.09 -12.27
C LEU A 277 13.80 2.11 -13.76
N GLU A 278 14.54 2.86 -14.58
CA GLU A 278 14.33 2.94 -16.03
C GLU A 278 14.44 1.55 -16.68
N HIS A 279 15.52 0.83 -16.37
CA HIS A 279 15.71 -0.54 -16.84
C HIS A 279 14.57 -1.46 -16.40
N THR A 280 14.18 -1.38 -15.14
CA THR A 280 13.09 -2.18 -14.56
C THR A 280 11.79 -1.98 -15.29
N ILE A 281 11.38 -0.72 -15.49
CA ILE A 281 10.11 -0.40 -16.15
C ILE A 281 10.13 -0.91 -17.59
N ASN A 282 11.20 -0.62 -18.35
CA ASN A 282 11.31 -1.04 -19.73
C ASN A 282 11.24 -2.57 -19.83
N ARG A 283 11.99 -3.27 -18.97
CA ARG A 283 12.07 -4.72 -19.00
C ARG A 283 10.78 -5.41 -18.60
N LEU A 284 10.05 -4.89 -17.59
CA LEU A 284 8.74 -5.44 -17.19
C LEU A 284 7.66 -5.18 -18.24
N VAL A 285 7.66 -4.02 -18.88
CA VAL A 285 6.73 -3.71 -19.98
C VAL A 285 7.02 -4.60 -21.19
N GLU A 286 8.28 -4.82 -21.55
CA GLU A 286 8.68 -5.78 -22.59
C GLU A 286 8.26 -7.22 -22.26
N ALA A 287 8.28 -7.60 -20.99
CA ALA A 287 7.80 -8.89 -20.51
C ALA A 287 6.25 -9.00 -20.47
N GLY A 288 5.54 -7.95 -20.87
CA GLY A 288 4.07 -7.94 -20.99
C GLY A 288 3.32 -7.45 -19.76
N TYR A 289 4.00 -6.97 -18.73
CA TYR A 289 3.33 -6.35 -17.58
C TYR A 289 2.82 -4.95 -17.92
N VAL A 290 1.69 -4.60 -17.32
CA VAL A 290 1.10 -3.25 -17.38
C VAL A 290 1.62 -2.45 -16.19
N TYR A 291 2.16 -1.25 -16.44
CA TYR A 291 2.45 -0.31 -15.37
C TYR A 291 1.15 0.27 -14.81
N ILE A 292 0.78 -0.12 -13.61
CA ILE A 292 -0.45 0.33 -12.95
C ILE A 292 -0.29 1.77 -12.45
N GLY A 293 0.87 2.08 -11.91
CA GLY A 293 1.21 3.39 -11.35
C GLY A 293 2.08 3.25 -10.11
N MET A 294 2.74 4.33 -9.73
CA MET A 294 3.65 4.36 -8.60
C MET A 294 4.72 3.28 -8.71
N ASP A 295 4.63 2.25 -7.87
CA ASP A 295 5.61 1.18 -7.76
C ASP A 295 5.07 -0.16 -8.32
N HIS A 296 3.88 -0.19 -8.95
CA HIS A 296 3.14 -1.43 -9.21
C HIS A 296 3.02 -1.78 -10.68
N PHE A 297 3.19 -3.06 -10.97
CA PHE A 297 2.99 -3.70 -12.27
C PHE A 297 2.08 -4.91 -12.12
N ALA A 298 1.27 -5.20 -13.14
CA ALA A 298 0.36 -6.34 -13.12
C ALA A 298 0.24 -6.94 -14.53
N LYS A 299 -0.11 -8.22 -14.62
CA LYS A 299 -0.48 -8.84 -15.88
C LYS A 299 -1.72 -8.16 -16.49
N PRO A 300 -1.90 -8.18 -17.82
CA PRO A 300 -3.03 -7.49 -18.47
C PRO A 300 -4.43 -7.97 -18.03
N ASP A 301 -4.54 -9.22 -17.60
CA ASP A 301 -5.76 -9.88 -17.13
C ASP A 301 -5.94 -9.84 -15.60
N ASP A 302 -4.95 -9.34 -14.87
CA ASP A 302 -5.07 -9.12 -13.42
C ASP A 302 -6.15 -8.08 -13.09
N SER A 303 -6.82 -8.26 -11.95
CA SER A 303 -7.93 -7.40 -11.53
C SER A 303 -7.56 -5.91 -11.40
N LEU A 304 -6.31 -5.56 -11.06
CA LEU A 304 -5.87 -4.15 -11.04
C LEU A 304 -5.79 -3.56 -12.44
N SER A 305 -5.26 -4.31 -13.41
CA SER A 305 -5.19 -3.89 -14.81
C SER A 305 -6.58 -3.74 -15.42
N VAL A 306 -7.49 -4.66 -15.10
CA VAL A 306 -8.90 -4.60 -15.53
C VAL A 306 -9.59 -3.39 -14.91
N ALA A 307 -9.49 -3.22 -13.58
CA ALA A 307 -10.09 -2.10 -12.87
C ALA A 307 -9.58 -0.75 -13.36
N GLN A 308 -8.28 -0.62 -13.67
CA GLN A 308 -7.73 0.60 -14.25
C GLN A 308 -8.35 0.92 -15.61
N ARG A 309 -8.50 -0.09 -16.50
CA ARG A 309 -9.14 0.10 -17.80
C ARG A 309 -10.62 0.46 -17.72
N GLU A 310 -11.30 -0.02 -16.68
CA GLU A 310 -12.72 0.23 -16.43
C GLU A 310 -12.99 1.52 -15.62
N GLY A 311 -11.95 2.22 -15.18
CA GLY A 311 -12.11 3.42 -14.35
C GLY A 311 -12.54 3.13 -12.90
N LYS A 312 -12.28 1.91 -12.41
CA LYS A 312 -12.71 1.42 -11.08
C LYS A 312 -11.54 1.21 -10.10
N LEU A 313 -10.30 1.46 -10.54
CA LEU A 313 -9.15 1.32 -9.66
C LEU A 313 -9.17 2.40 -8.58
N HIS A 314 -8.87 2.02 -7.36
CA HIS A 314 -8.79 2.91 -6.21
C HIS A 314 -7.46 2.72 -5.47
N ARG A 315 -7.09 3.69 -4.61
CA ARG A 315 -5.91 3.61 -3.78
C ARG A 315 -6.23 4.01 -2.34
N ASN A 316 -5.78 3.21 -1.39
CA ASN A 316 -5.91 3.46 0.04
C ASN A 316 -4.60 3.16 0.78
N PHE A 317 -4.62 3.09 2.13
CA PHE A 317 -3.44 2.80 2.94
C PHE A 317 -2.79 1.44 2.66
N GLN A 318 -3.55 0.46 2.16
CA GLN A 318 -3.04 -0.87 1.80
C GLN A 318 -2.44 -0.93 0.39
N GLY A 319 -2.62 0.12 -0.43
CA GLY A 319 -2.16 0.17 -1.82
C GLY A 319 -3.31 0.28 -2.82
N TYR A 320 -3.12 -0.25 -4.04
CA TYR A 320 -4.18 -0.30 -5.05
C TYR A 320 -5.22 -1.37 -4.71
N THR A 321 -6.48 -1.01 -4.86
CA THR A 321 -7.64 -1.89 -4.56
C THR A 321 -8.74 -1.71 -5.59
N THR A 322 -9.59 -2.72 -5.73
CA THR A 322 -10.84 -2.69 -6.50
C THR A 322 -12.07 -2.48 -5.61
N HIS A 323 -11.88 -2.30 -4.31
CA HIS A 323 -12.92 -2.18 -3.28
C HIS A 323 -12.97 -0.76 -2.72
N SER A 324 -13.36 0.20 -3.57
CA SER A 324 -13.52 1.61 -3.16
C SER A 324 -14.74 1.86 -2.27
N ASP A 325 -15.68 0.93 -2.26
CA ASP A 325 -16.95 0.95 -1.54
C ASP A 325 -16.84 0.42 -0.09
N CYS A 326 -15.71 -0.12 0.31
CA CYS A 326 -15.52 -0.70 1.62
C CYS A 326 -15.03 0.34 2.64
N ASP A 327 -15.63 0.34 3.84
CA ASP A 327 -14.98 0.92 5.01
C ASP A 327 -13.85 -0.01 5.49
N LEU A 328 -12.68 0.55 5.76
CA LEU A 328 -11.51 -0.18 6.24
C LEU A 328 -11.44 -0.12 7.76
N ILE A 329 -11.65 -1.27 8.40
CA ILE A 329 -11.44 -1.46 9.84
C ILE A 329 -10.08 -2.13 10.03
N ALA A 330 -9.15 -1.42 10.64
CA ALA A 330 -7.81 -1.91 10.89
C ALA A 330 -7.60 -2.17 12.38
N MET A 331 -7.08 -3.34 12.70
CA MET A 331 -6.88 -3.84 14.06
C MET A 331 -5.40 -4.13 14.32
N GLY A 332 -5.02 -3.98 15.58
CA GLY A 332 -3.65 -4.16 16.04
C GLY A 332 -2.88 -2.84 16.16
N VAL A 333 -1.68 -2.95 16.71
CA VAL A 333 -0.78 -1.82 16.97
C VAL A 333 -0.47 -1.03 15.70
N SER A 334 -0.50 0.30 15.79
CA SER A 334 -0.23 1.27 14.71
C SER A 334 -1.11 1.19 13.46
N SER A 335 -2.11 0.33 13.42
CA SER A 335 -2.99 0.16 12.28
C SER A 335 -3.81 1.44 11.99
N ILE A 336 -4.17 1.64 10.70
CA ILE A 336 -4.91 2.81 10.25
C ILE A 336 -6.23 2.38 9.64
N SER A 337 -7.34 2.86 10.20
CA SER A 337 -8.69 2.66 9.69
C SER A 337 -9.15 3.84 8.83
N GLN A 338 -10.09 3.54 7.91
CA GLN A 338 -10.82 4.52 7.13
C GLN A 338 -12.31 4.16 7.17
N GLN A 339 -13.11 4.92 7.90
CA GLN A 339 -14.55 4.68 8.03
C GLN A 339 -15.31 5.97 7.76
N ALA A 340 -16.37 5.89 6.99
CA ALA A 340 -17.09 7.06 6.52
C ALA A 340 -16.08 8.10 5.95
N ASN A 341 -16.14 9.34 6.45
CA ASN A 341 -15.22 10.40 6.05
C ASN A 341 -14.15 10.67 7.12
N THR A 342 -13.58 9.62 7.73
CA THR A 342 -12.54 9.77 8.75
C THR A 342 -11.38 8.81 8.50
N TYR A 343 -10.23 9.19 9.03
CA TYR A 343 -9.07 8.33 9.24
C TYR A 343 -8.74 8.27 10.71
N SER A 344 -8.33 7.11 11.19
CA SER A 344 -7.88 6.93 12.57
C SER A 344 -6.68 6.02 12.65
N GLN A 345 -5.85 6.19 13.66
CA GLN A 345 -4.67 5.38 13.89
C GLN A 345 -4.59 4.90 15.32
N ASN A 346 -4.30 3.60 15.48
CA ASN A 346 -4.06 2.97 16.76
C ASN A 346 -2.68 3.34 17.35
N ALA A 347 -2.53 3.14 18.65
CA ALA A 347 -1.30 3.33 19.40
C ALA A 347 -0.09 2.66 18.74
N TYR A 348 1.09 3.31 18.83
CA TYR A 348 2.29 2.87 18.11
C TYR A 348 3.11 1.81 18.83
N THR A 349 3.00 1.74 20.16
CA THR A 349 3.70 0.75 20.96
C THR A 349 2.75 -0.35 21.42
N ILE A 350 3.28 -1.56 21.58
CA ILE A 350 2.47 -2.67 22.08
C ILE A 350 1.95 -2.37 23.48
N ASP A 351 2.81 -1.89 24.39
CA ASP A 351 2.43 -1.62 25.77
C ASP A 351 1.25 -0.62 25.85
N GLU A 352 1.28 0.42 25.02
CA GLU A 352 0.19 1.40 24.94
C GLU A 352 -1.07 0.80 24.35
N TYR A 353 -0.95 0.05 23.24
CA TYR A 353 -2.05 -0.66 22.60
C TYR A 353 -2.74 -1.63 23.57
N GLU A 354 -1.96 -2.49 24.24
CA GLU A 354 -2.46 -3.45 25.21
C GLU A 354 -3.13 -2.76 26.40
N SER A 355 -2.57 -1.64 26.87
CA SER A 355 -3.16 -0.86 27.96
C SER A 355 -4.56 -0.33 27.61
N PHE A 356 -4.78 0.16 26.38
CA PHE A 356 -6.12 0.58 25.93
C PHE A 356 -7.08 -0.61 25.92
N ILE A 357 -6.71 -1.71 25.28
CA ILE A 357 -7.57 -2.87 25.11
C ILE A 357 -7.91 -3.55 26.45
N ASP A 358 -6.94 -3.66 27.36
CA ASP A 358 -7.16 -4.23 28.69
C ASP A 358 -8.08 -3.38 29.57
N ASN A 359 -8.20 -2.07 29.30
CA ASN A 359 -9.16 -1.17 29.92
C ASN A 359 -10.51 -1.09 29.16
N GLY A 360 -10.76 -1.97 28.20
CA GLY A 360 -12.01 -2.00 27.41
C GLY A 360 -12.18 -0.81 26.47
N LYS A 361 -11.09 -0.17 26.05
CA LYS A 361 -11.06 0.98 25.14
C LYS A 361 -10.44 0.60 23.81
N LEU A 362 -10.89 1.26 22.73
CA LEU A 362 -10.19 1.19 21.45
C LEU A 362 -8.87 1.96 21.52
N ALA A 363 -7.84 1.43 20.88
CA ALA A 363 -6.50 1.99 20.95
C ALA A 363 -6.27 3.20 20.03
N VAL A 364 -7.32 3.90 19.64
CA VAL A 364 -7.26 5.07 18.74
C VAL A 364 -6.63 6.25 19.46
N ILE A 365 -5.48 6.72 18.96
CA ILE A 365 -4.73 7.83 19.57
C ILE A 365 -4.73 9.11 18.73
N LYS A 366 -5.05 9.02 17.46
CA LYS A 366 -5.15 10.17 16.56
C LYS A 366 -5.94 9.84 15.32
N GLY A 367 -6.36 10.86 14.60
CA GLY A 367 -7.07 10.73 13.34
C GLY A 367 -7.40 12.07 12.72
N LEU A 368 -8.31 12.03 11.78
CA LEU A 368 -8.78 13.21 11.05
C LEU A 368 -10.20 12.96 10.54
N GLU A 369 -11.08 13.92 10.74
CA GLU A 369 -12.36 14.00 10.02
C GLU A 369 -12.18 14.89 8.77
N LEU A 370 -12.62 14.39 7.61
CA LEU A 370 -12.46 15.07 6.33
C LEU A 370 -13.56 16.12 6.15
N SER A 371 -13.18 17.33 5.78
CA SER A 371 -14.11 18.34 5.30
C SER A 371 -14.63 17.99 3.89
N ASP A 372 -15.71 18.64 3.46
CA ASP A 372 -16.24 18.47 2.09
C ASP A 372 -15.17 18.80 1.04
N ASP A 373 -14.36 19.83 1.27
CA ASP A 373 -13.23 20.16 0.39
C ASP A 373 -12.16 19.04 0.36
N ASP A 374 -11.89 18.38 1.49
CA ASP A 374 -10.97 17.23 1.51
C ASP A 374 -11.50 16.05 0.70
N ILE A 375 -12.81 15.81 0.77
CA ILE A 375 -13.46 14.74 -0.01
C ILE A 375 -13.35 15.02 -1.50
N LEU A 376 -13.60 16.26 -1.94
CA LEU A 376 -13.44 16.67 -3.34
C LEU A 376 -11.99 16.49 -3.81
N ARG A 377 -11.03 17.00 -3.06
CA ARG A 377 -9.59 16.89 -3.38
C ARG A 377 -9.11 15.45 -3.38
N ARG A 378 -9.55 14.63 -2.41
CA ARG A 378 -9.28 13.19 -2.38
C ARG A 378 -9.75 12.50 -3.65
N SER A 379 -10.95 12.83 -4.10
CA SER A 379 -11.53 12.24 -5.32
C SER A 379 -10.74 12.63 -6.57
N VAL A 380 -10.34 13.91 -6.70
CA VAL A 380 -9.47 14.39 -7.80
C VAL A 380 -8.12 13.67 -7.79
N ILE A 381 -7.43 13.65 -6.64
CA ILE A 381 -6.12 13.01 -6.48
C ILE A 381 -6.21 11.51 -6.80
N ASN A 382 -7.25 10.84 -6.33
CA ASN A 382 -7.45 9.41 -6.57
C ASN A 382 -7.67 9.11 -8.06
N GLN A 383 -8.48 9.93 -8.76
CA GLN A 383 -8.67 9.79 -10.20
C GLN A 383 -7.35 9.95 -10.97
N ILE A 384 -6.59 10.98 -10.66
CA ILE A 384 -5.32 11.25 -11.34
C ILE A 384 -4.30 10.12 -11.07
N ILE A 385 -4.12 9.70 -9.82
CA ILE A 385 -3.10 8.72 -9.46
C ILE A 385 -3.44 7.29 -9.90
N CYS A 386 -4.73 6.95 -10.02
CA CYS A 386 -5.19 5.62 -10.42
C CYS A 386 -5.42 5.49 -11.93
N HIS A 387 -5.88 6.56 -12.59
CA HIS A 387 -6.34 6.49 -13.98
C HIS A 387 -5.53 7.37 -14.94
N PHE A 388 -4.67 8.24 -14.42
CA PHE A 388 -3.89 9.21 -15.21
C PHE A 388 -4.75 10.20 -16.01
N GLU A 389 -6.01 10.35 -15.66
CA GLU A 389 -6.95 11.27 -16.31
C GLU A 389 -8.00 11.77 -15.32
N LEU A 390 -8.53 12.94 -15.58
CA LEU A 390 -9.64 13.55 -14.85
C LEU A 390 -10.56 14.25 -15.85
N ASP A 391 -11.85 14.00 -15.76
CA ASP A 391 -12.89 14.70 -16.53
C ASP A 391 -13.65 15.64 -15.58
N GLY A 392 -13.35 16.96 -15.66
CA GLY A 392 -13.95 17.98 -14.80
C GLY A 392 -15.46 18.17 -15.03
N ASP A 393 -15.99 17.85 -16.23
CA ASP A 393 -17.42 17.94 -16.49
C ASP A 393 -18.16 16.79 -15.77
N ASN A 394 -17.59 15.57 -15.77
CA ASN A 394 -18.12 14.45 -15.00
C ASN A 394 -18.04 14.77 -13.51
N PHE A 395 -16.89 15.24 -13.05
CA PHE A 395 -16.67 15.62 -11.65
C PHE A 395 -17.65 16.72 -11.18
N SER A 396 -17.91 17.70 -12.02
CA SER A 396 -18.89 18.77 -11.75
C SER A 396 -20.31 18.22 -11.51
N ARG A 397 -20.73 17.24 -12.30
CA ARG A 397 -22.03 16.58 -12.15
C ARG A 397 -22.10 15.71 -10.89
N ASP A 398 -21.06 14.91 -10.64
CA ASP A 398 -21.03 13.94 -9.55
C ASP A 398 -21.03 14.63 -8.17
N PHE A 399 -20.36 15.77 -8.07
CA PHE A 399 -20.22 16.54 -6.83
C PHE A 399 -21.07 17.82 -6.78
N ASN A 400 -21.87 18.10 -7.81
CA ASN A 400 -22.70 19.30 -7.92
C ASN A 400 -21.95 20.61 -7.67
N ILE A 401 -20.78 20.75 -8.28
CA ILE A 401 -19.92 21.94 -8.24
C ILE A 401 -19.60 22.43 -9.66
N ASN A 402 -19.07 23.65 -9.79
CA ASN A 402 -18.40 24.06 -11.01
C ASN A 402 -16.90 23.85 -10.86
N PHE A 403 -16.35 22.81 -11.53
CA PHE A 403 -14.96 22.37 -11.39
C PHE A 403 -13.94 23.49 -11.69
N ASP A 404 -14.13 24.24 -12.79
CA ASP A 404 -13.20 25.30 -13.22
C ASP A 404 -13.12 26.44 -12.20
N SER A 405 -14.25 26.86 -11.66
CA SER A 405 -14.27 27.93 -10.69
C SER A 405 -13.77 27.47 -9.32
N TYR A 406 -14.05 26.22 -8.95
CA TYR A 406 -13.66 25.66 -7.67
C TYR A 406 -12.15 25.42 -7.59
N PHE A 407 -11.55 24.83 -8.64
CA PHE A 407 -10.12 24.52 -8.72
C PHE A 407 -9.34 25.49 -9.60
N LYS A 408 -9.78 26.76 -9.70
CA LYS A 408 -9.17 27.76 -10.55
C LYS A 408 -7.67 27.94 -10.30
N GLU A 409 -7.26 28.06 -9.04
CA GLU A 409 -5.86 28.26 -8.66
C GLU A 409 -5.01 27.04 -9.00
N GLU A 410 -5.54 25.84 -8.80
CA GLU A 410 -4.89 24.59 -9.13
C GLU A 410 -4.71 24.43 -10.64
N LEU A 411 -5.72 24.77 -11.42
CA LEU A 411 -5.66 24.74 -12.88
C LEU A 411 -4.68 25.80 -13.43
N GLU A 412 -4.62 26.99 -12.84
CA GLU A 412 -3.60 27.99 -13.17
C GLU A 412 -2.18 27.48 -12.88
N PHE A 413 -1.97 26.83 -11.72
CA PHE A 413 -0.71 26.19 -11.37
C PHE A 413 -0.32 25.09 -12.36
N LEU A 414 -1.26 24.27 -12.79
CA LEU A 414 -1.06 23.17 -13.73
C LEU A 414 -0.74 23.64 -15.16
N GLN A 415 -0.96 24.90 -15.52
CA GLN A 415 -0.55 25.43 -16.84
C GLN A 415 0.96 25.27 -17.09
N GLN A 416 1.80 25.34 -16.05
CA GLN A 416 3.23 25.08 -16.20
C GLN A 416 3.50 23.61 -16.50
N HIS A 417 2.81 22.69 -15.81
CA HIS A 417 2.91 21.24 -16.07
C HIS A 417 2.47 20.87 -17.49
N HIS A 418 1.45 21.57 -18.00
CA HIS A 418 1.01 21.43 -19.39
C HIS A 418 2.06 21.93 -20.39
N ARG A 419 2.60 23.15 -20.20
CA ARG A 419 3.68 23.68 -21.06
C ARG A 419 4.93 22.80 -21.07
N ASP A 420 5.25 22.18 -19.93
CA ASP A 420 6.39 21.28 -19.78
C ASP A 420 6.12 19.87 -20.31
N GLY A 421 4.87 19.53 -20.66
CA GLY A 421 4.51 18.26 -21.26
C GLY A 421 4.23 17.11 -20.27
N LEU A 422 4.03 17.40 -18.97
CA LEU A 422 3.62 16.36 -18.01
C LEU A 422 2.17 15.95 -18.19
N ILE A 423 1.33 16.90 -18.56
CA ILE A 423 -0.11 16.74 -18.74
C ILE A 423 -0.58 17.43 -20.00
N ASP A 424 -1.70 16.94 -20.54
CA ASP A 424 -2.52 17.64 -21.53
C ASP A 424 -3.74 18.22 -20.83
N LEU A 425 -3.97 19.53 -21.02
CA LEU A 425 -5.19 20.23 -20.59
C LEU A 425 -6.01 20.59 -21.83
N SER A 426 -7.22 20.09 -21.92
CA SER A 426 -8.15 20.38 -23.03
C SER A 426 -9.56 20.63 -22.49
N GLY A 427 -9.96 21.90 -22.40
CA GLY A 427 -11.17 22.28 -21.67
C GLY A 427 -11.06 21.82 -20.23
N ASN A 428 -12.11 21.16 -19.73
CA ASN A 428 -12.17 20.62 -18.35
C ASN A 428 -11.54 19.22 -18.21
N LYS A 429 -10.72 18.78 -19.19
CA LYS A 429 -10.10 17.46 -19.16
C LYS A 429 -8.59 17.59 -18.91
N LEU A 430 -8.13 16.83 -17.92
CA LEU A 430 -6.71 16.65 -17.61
C LEU A 430 -6.31 15.23 -17.96
N LYS A 431 -5.23 15.07 -18.71
CA LYS A 431 -4.66 13.74 -19.01
C LYS A 431 -3.15 13.79 -18.75
N VAL A 432 -2.67 12.84 -17.95
CA VAL A 432 -1.24 12.68 -17.71
C VAL A 432 -0.60 12.04 -18.94
N THR A 433 0.43 12.68 -19.48
CA THR A 433 1.16 12.20 -20.67
C THR A 433 2.01 10.97 -20.35
N PRO A 434 2.48 10.21 -21.34
CA PRO A 434 3.44 9.13 -21.09
C PRO A 434 4.69 9.59 -20.32
N ALA A 435 5.20 10.79 -20.54
CA ALA A 435 6.34 11.36 -19.81
C ALA A 435 5.96 11.77 -18.36
N GLY A 436 4.72 12.20 -18.16
CA GLY A 436 4.22 12.59 -16.83
C GLY A 436 3.87 11.44 -15.90
N ARG A 437 3.70 10.21 -16.39
CA ARG A 437 3.21 9.09 -15.57
C ARG A 437 4.10 8.75 -14.38
N LEU A 438 5.40 8.78 -14.55
CA LEU A 438 6.35 8.59 -13.44
C LEU A 438 6.29 9.73 -12.43
N LEU A 439 5.88 10.90 -12.90
CA LEU A 439 5.81 12.14 -12.14
C LEU A 439 4.38 12.49 -11.69
N VAL A 440 3.44 11.52 -11.74
CA VAL A 440 2.02 11.75 -11.44
C VAL A 440 1.80 12.38 -10.06
N ARG A 441 2.68 12.09 -9.09
CA ARG A 441 2.63 12.72 -7.76
C ARG A 441 2.80 14.24 -7.84
N ALA A 442 3.65 14.76 -8.72
CA ALA A 442 3.79 16.20 -8.94
C ALA A 442 2.48 16.83 -9.42
N VAL A 443 1.75 16.13 -10.29
CA VAL A 443 0.41 16.57 -10.73
C VAL A 443 -0.60 16.56 -9.58
N CYS A 444 -0.62 15.50 -8.79
CA CYS A 444 -1.50 15.38 -7.61
C CYS A 444 -1.23 16.49 -6.57
N MET A 445 0.04 16.89 -6.39
CA MET A 445 0.44 17.95 -5.46
C MET A 445 -0.22 19.30 -5.78
N ALA A 446 -0.64 19.54 -7.02
CA ALA A 446 -1.39 20.73 -7.36
C ALA A 446 -2.69 20.87 -6.56
N PHE A 447 -3.35 19.76 -6.28
CA PHE A 447 -4.63 19.69 -5.57
C PHE A 447 -4.51 19.51 -4.06
N ASP A 448 -3.28 19.41 -3.53
CA ASP A 448 -3.05 19.25 -2.10
C ASP A 448 -3.00 20.60 -1.40
N LYS A 449 -4.06 20.92 -0.63
CA LYS A 449 -4.15 22.22 0.10
C LYS A 449 -3.24 22.29 1.33
N TYR A 450 -2.76 21.14 1.84
CA TYR A 450 -1.90 21.07 3.02
C TYR A 450 -0.42 21.22 2.69
N LEU A 451 -0.06 21.18 1.40
CA LEU A 451 1.31 21.44 0.98
C LEU A 451 1.56 22.94 0.87
N ASP A 452 2.56 23.42 1.59
CA ASP A 452 3.15 24.72 1.25
C ASP A 452 3.94 24.58 -0.05
N LYS A 453 3.30 24.94 -1.16
CA LYS A 453 3.89 24.88 -2.52
C LYS A 453 5.17 25.72 -2.67
N LYS A 454 5.44 26.63 -1.71
CA LYS A 454 6.65 27.48 -1.68
C LYS A 454 7.75 26.92 -0.77
N ALA A 455 7.36 26.08 0.22
CA ALA A 455 8.28 25.49 1.19
C ALA A 455 8.23 23.96 1.12
N LEU A 456 8.49 23.37 -0.06
CA LEU A 456 8.62 21.91 -0.23
C LEU A 456 9.87 21.44 0.52
N THR A 457 9.76 21.32 1.83
CA THR A 457 10.84 20.88 2.72
C THR A 457 10.74 19.38 2.98
N GLN A 458 11.87 18.78 3.01
CA GLN A 458 12.44 17.52 3.54
C GLN A 458 11.56 16.47 4.28
N SER A 459 10.24 16.70 4.48
CA SER A 459 9.36 15.78 5.22
C SER A 459 8.90 14.55 4.42
N TYR A 460 9.07 14.55 3.11
CA TYR A 460 8.63 13.50 2.20
C TYR A 460 9.78 12.91 1.39
N SER A 461 9.65 11.66 0.95
CA SER A 461 10.55 11.07 -0.04
C SER A 461 10.46 11.80 -1.38
N ARG A 462 11.51 11.72 -2.20
CA ARG A 462 11.44 12.16 -3.59
C ARG A 462 10.36 11.41 -4.37
N ILE A 463 9.86 12.03 -5.45
CA ILE A 463 8.82 11.44 -6.31
C ILE A 463 9.33 10.17 -6.98
N ILE A 464 10.60 10.18 -7.40
CA ILE A 464 11.29 9.02 -7.98
C ILE A 464 12.53 8.71 -7.16
#